data_e4d8f9f32c8440953d33d78367b1ebfd
#
_entry.id   e4d8f9f32c8440953d33d78367b1ebfd
#
_cell.length_a   1.000
_cell.length_b   1.000
_cell.length_c   1.000
_cell.angle_alpha   90.00
_cell.angle_beta   90.00
_cell.angle_gamma   90.00
#
_symmetry.space_group_name_H-M   'P 1'
#
loop_
_entity.id
_entity.type
_entity.pdbx_description
1 polymer ?
#
loop_
_entity_poly.entity_id
_entity_poly.type
_entity_poly.pdbx_seq_one_letter_code
_entity_poly.pdbx_strand_id
1 'polypeptide(L)'
;MTISVLSYNIHWGLSAFKKINVTQSLSTFIHKAKPDVILLQELWLPKGELEYLIAETLREVWPHQICVATCLLPLGNQGNGILSRHEILNWKHIDLSYSAHQSRSFVHARLWIEDEQKVLSLICTHFGLKRSERQFQAVVLADYIQNEIDKNEAVVLGGDFNDWRGEITQFFKTRVGLSEVFKETYGRHAKSYPAVKPLFALDRMYVRGLEFEKPRVLKDAGWRGSSDHLPLAVDLRF
;
A
#
# COMPACT_ATOMS: atom_id res chain seq x y z
N MET A 1 -20.72 8.44 -2.70
CA MET A 1 -19.43 8.90 -3.26
C MET A 1 -18.58 7.70 -3.62
N THR A 2 -17.67 7.82 -4.63
CA THR A 2 -16.68 6.78 -4.97
C THR A 2 -15.31 7.29 -4.54
N ILE A 3 -14.55 6.45 -3.81
CA ILE A 3 -13.18 6.73 -3.36
C ILE A 3 -12.25 5.81 -4.15
N SER A 4 -11.34 6.37 -4.92
CA SER A 4 -10.35 5.61 -5.67
C SER A 4 -9.06 5.44 -4.86
N VAL A 5 -8.61 4.20 -4.70
CA VAL A 5 -7.40 3.85 -3.94
C VAL A 5 -6.37 3.22 -4.86
N LEU A 6 -5.13 3.70 -4.78
CA LEU A 6 -3.95 3.15 -5.46
C LEU A 6 -2.99 2.56 -4.43
N SER A 7 -2.53 1.32 -4.63
CA SER A 7 -1.41 0.73 -3.87
C SER A 7 -0.24 0.45 -4.80
N TYR A 8 0.98 0.89 -4.42
CA TYR A 8 2.13 0.79 -5.29
C TYR A 8 3.46 0.67 -4.53
N ASN A 9 4.18 -0.43 -4.76
CA ASN A 9 5.59 -0.53 -4.39
C ASN A 9 6.41 0.21 -5.47
N ILE A 10 7.05 1.31 -5.10
CA ILE A 10 7.74 2.22 -6.03
C ILE A 10 9.24 1.94 -6.19
N HIS A 11 9.75 0.87 -5.57
CA HIS A 11 11.14 0.46 -5.70
C HIS A 11 12.12 1.64 -5.57
N TRP A 12 12.02 2.40 -4.46
CA TRP A 12 12.85 3.57 -4.14
C TRP A 12 12.78 4.73 -5.15
N GLY A 13 11.79 4.73 -6.05
CA GLY A 13 11.73 5.66 -7.18
C GLY A 13 12.78 5.36 -8.25
N LEU A 14 13.23 4.11 -8.34
CA LEU A 14 14.20 3.63 -9.33
C LEU A 14 13.52 2.77 -10.38
N SER A 15 13.89 2.95 -11.64
CA SER A 15 13.40 2.10 -12.73
C SER A 15 13.78 0.64 -12.54
N ALA A 16 12.90 -0.29 -12.97
CA ALA A 16 13.06 -1.72 -12.80
C ALA A 16 14.41 -2.29 -13.28
N PHE A 17 14.94 -1.77 -14.38
CA PHE A 17 16.12 -2.33 -15.02
C PHE A 17 17.39 -1.49 -14.88
N LYS A 18 17.27 -0.19 -15.10
CA LYS A 18 18.43 0.69 -15.21
C LYS A 18 18.84 1.35 -13.91
N LYS A 19 18.04 1.17 -12.85
CA LYS A 19 18.22 1.83 -11.55
C LYS A 19 18.38 3.35 -11.67
N ILE A 20 17.69 3.94 -12.67
CA ILE A 20 17.64 5.39 -12.90
C ILE A 20 16.51 5.94 -12.04
N ASN A 21 16.71 7.11 -11.46
CA ASN A 21 15.65 7.82 -10.72
C ASN A 21 14.50 8.18 -11.67
N VAL A 22 13.32 7.71 -11.36
CA VAL A 22 12.08 7.93 -12.15
C VAL A 22 10.98 8.62 -11.34
N THR A 23 11.34 9.24 -10.23
CA THR A 23 10.37 9.88 -9.31
C THR A 23 9.47 10.88 -10.03
N GLN A 24 10.00 11.71 -10.93
CA GLN A 24 9.21 12.66 -11.69
C GLN A 24 8.22 11.97 -12.65
N SER A 25 8.63 10.88 -13.30
CA SER A 25 7.74 10.10 -14.17
C SER A 25 6.66 9.40 -13.35
N LEU A 26 7.00 8.83 -12.19
CA LEU A 26 6.05 8.24 -11.24
C LEU A 26 5.01 9.26 -10.81
N SER A 27 5.45 10.44 -10.40
CA SER A 27 4.56 11.57 -10.04
C SER A 27 3.58 11.89 -11.17
N THR A 28 4.06 12.00 -12.40
CA THR A 28 3.22 12.26 -13.58
C THR A 28 2.17 11.19 -13.82
N PHE A 29 2.52 9.89 -13.65
CA PHE A 29 1.57 8.81 -13.82
C PHE A 29 0.54 8.75 -12.70
N ILE A 30 0.93 9.04 -11.46
CA ILE A 30 0.02 9.13 -10.32
C ILE A 30 -0.96 10.30 -10.51
N HIS A 31 -0.47 11.46 -10.95
CA HIS A 31 -1.34 12.60 -11.28
C HIS A 31 -2.36 12.27 -12.37
N LYS A 32 -1.94 11.52 -13.40
CA LYS A 32 -2.84 11.07 -14.47
C LYS A 32 -3.89 10.07 -13.99
N ALA A 33 -3.53 9.17 -13.07
CA ALA A 33 -4.43 8.18 -12.50
C ALA A 33 -5.45 8.81 -11.54
N LYS A 34 -5.11 9.96 -10.93
CA LYS A 34 -5.95 10.76 -10.01
C LYS A 34 -6.62 9.97 -8.87
N PRO A 35 -5.93 9.09 -8.16
CA PRO A 35 -6.53 8.41 -7.02
C PRO A 35 -6.85 9.42 -5.90
N ASP A 36 -7.85 9.10 -5.06
CA ASP A 36 -8.13 9.90 -3.86
C ASP A 36 -7.16 9.56 -2.74
N VAL A 37 -6.73 8.31 -2.69
CA VAL A 37 -5.78 7.76 -1.71
C VAL A 37 -4.68 6.96 -2.38
N ILE A 38 -3.46 7.10 -1.88
CA ILE A 38 -2.26 6.38 -2.35
C ILE A 38 -1.60 5.67 -1.17
N LEU A 39 -1.35 4.37 -1.33
CA LEU A 39 -0.58 3.55 -0.40
C LEU A 39 0.75 3.20 -1.06
N LEU A 40 1.84 3.74 -0.57
CA LEU A 40 3.19 3.58 -1.15
C LEU A 40 4.06 2.67 -0.28
N GLN A 41 4.79 1.77 -0.93
CA GLN A 41 5.81 0.95 -0.30
C GLN A 41 7.16 1.24 -0.95
N GLU A 42 8.23 0.95 -0.22
CA GLU A 42 9.60 1.24 -0.63
C GLU A 42 9.86 2.72 -0.99
N LEU A 43 9.28 3.63 -0.21
CA LEU A 43 9.69 5.02 -0.23
C LEU A 43 11.18 5.11 0.14
N TRP A 44 11.92 5.96 -0.56
CA TRP A 44 13.33 6.20 -0.27
C TRP A 44 13.57 7.64 0.20
N LEU A 45 14.19 7.77 1.37
CA LEU A 45 14.68 9.04 1.92
C LEU A 45 16.19 8.95 2.01
N PRO A 46 16.93 9.65 1.14
CA PRO A 46 18.39 9.73 1.21
C PRO A 46 18.88 10.29 2.56
N LYS A 47 20.06 9.88 2.98
CA LYS A 47 20.67 10.38 4.21
C LYS A 47 20.90 11.90 4.11
N GLY A 48 20.40 12.63 5.09
CA GLY A 48 20.52 14.09 5.15
C GLY A 48 19.35 14.84 4.55
N GLU A 49 18.45 14.17 3.82
CA GLU A 49 17.19 14.76 3.36
C GLU A 49 16.13 14.71 4.46
N LEU A 50 15.24 15.69 4.46
CA LEU A 50 14.16 15.81 5.45
C LEU A 50 12.85 15.22 4.97
N GLU A 51 12.65 15.12 3.65
CA GLU A 51 11.39 14.65 3.05
C GLU A 51 11.64 13.61 1.96
N TYR A 52 10.66 12.72 1.81
CA TYR A 52 10.64 11.77 0.69
C TYR A 52 10.28 12.50 -0.60
N LEU A 53 11.20 12.50 -1.57
CA LEU A 53 11.06 13.26 -2.84
C LEU A 53 9.72 13.00 -3.55
N ILE A 54 9.25 11.75 -3.60
CA ILE A 54 7.95 11.44 -4.22
C ILE A 54 6.78 12.08 -3.48
N ALA A 55 6.82 12.11 -2.15
CA ALA A 55 5.78 12.73 -1.34
C ALA A 55 5.74 14.25 -1.58
N GLU A 56 6.89 14.90 -1.66
CA GLU A 56 7.00 16.32 -1.99
C GLU A 56 6.37 16.64 -3.36
N THR A 57 6.69 15.85 -4.39
CA THR A 57 6.15 16.07 -5.76
C THR A 57 4.63 15.86 -5.87
N LEU A 58 4.02 15.20 -4.89
CA LEU A 58 2.59 14.90 -4.87
C LEU A 58 1.80 15.80 -3.89
N ARG A 59 2.47 16.64 -3.10
CA ARG A 59 1.88 17.40 -1.98
C ARG A 59 0.75 18.35 -2.41
N GLU A 60 0.85 18.97 -3.55
CA GLU A 60 -0.16 19.91 -4.02
C GLU A 60 -1.54 19.27 -4.19
N VAL A 61 -1.59 18.04 -4.69
CA VAL A 61 -2.85 17.33 -4.96
C VAL A 61 -3.25 16.40 -3.81
N TRP A 62 -2.29 15.86 -3.07
CA TRP A 62 -2.49 15.01 -1.89
C TRP A 62 -1.82 15.67 -0.67
N PRO A 63 -2.48 16.71 -0.08
CA PRO A 63 -1.87 17.51 0.98
C PRO A 63 -1.70 16.76 2.30
N HIS A 64 -2.54 15.74 2.54
CA HIS A 64 -2.48 14.94 3.77
C HIS A 64 -1.57 13.73 3.56
N GLN A 65 -0.38 13.78 4.16
CA GLN A 65 0.67 12.78 3.90
C GLN A 65 1.27 12.25 5.19
N ILE A 66 1.41 10.92 5.27
CA ILE A 66 2.17 10.23 6.30
C ILE A 66 3.22 9.38 5.59
N CYS A 67 4.49 9.64 5.85
CA CYS A 67 5.59 8.84 5.35
C CYS A 67 6.47 8.46 6.53
N VAL A 68 6.65 7.15 6.75
CA VAL A 68 7.40 6.63 7.90
C VAL A 68 8.57 5.78 7.44
N ALA A 69 9.70 5.93 8.11
CA ALA A 69 10.84 5.05 7.92
C ALA A 69 10.53 3.68 8.55
N THR A 70 10.65 2.63 7.75
CA THR A 70 10.51 1.24 8.20
C THR A 70 11.86 0.58 8.43
N CYS A 71 12.83 0.87 7.55
CA CYS A 71 14.17 0.31 7.62
C CYS A 71 15.20 1.42 7.48
N LEU A 72 16.13 1.47 8.43
CA LEU A 72 17.26 2.41 8.44
C LEU A 72 18.45 1.74 7.74
N LEU A 73 18.92 2.35 6.66
CA LEU A 73 20.04 1.85 5.88
C LEU A 73 21.20 2.86 5.89
N PRO A 74 22.44 2.46 5.63
CA PRO A 74 23.61 3.36 5.68
C PRO A 74 23.48 4.60 4.79
N LEU A 75 22.81 4.48 3.64
CA LEU A 75 22.69 5.54 2.63
C LEU A 75 21.35 6.30 2.70
N GLY A 76 20.41 5.87 3.55
CA GLY A 76 19.09 6.48 3.68
C GLY A 76 18.09 5.55 4.34
N ASN A 77 16.82 5.96 4.35
CA ASN A 77 15.74 5.21 4.99
C ASN A 77 14.74 4.70 3.95
N GLN A 78 14.34 3.45 4.08
CA GLN A 78 13.24 2.88 3.33
C GLN A 78 11.96 2.95 4.16
N GLY A 79 10.82 3.23 3.54
CA GLY A 79 9.58 3.41 4.28
C GLY A 79 8.29 3.09 3.55
N ASN A 80 7.20 3.28 4.27
CA ASN A 80 5.83 3.20 3.77
C ASN A 80 5.15 4.57 3.89
N GLY A 81 4.17 4.84 3.01
CA GLY A 81 3.44 6.09 3.04
C GLY A 81 1.96 5.93 2.70
N ILE A 82 1.16 6.83 3.26
CA ILE A 82 -0.24 7.07 2.92
C ILE A 82 -0.38 8.53 2.53
N LEU A 83 -0.85 8.78 1.31
CA LEU A 83 -1.12 10.12 0.81
C LEU A 83 -2.62 10.21 0.49
N SER A 84 -3.27 11.31 0.87
CA SER A 84 -4.71 11.44 0.77
C SER A 84 -5.14 12.87 0.36
N ARG A 85 -6.23 12.95 -0.38
CA ARG A 85 -6.99 14.20 -0.59
C ARG A 85 -7.91 14.51 0.58
N HIS A 86 -8.30 13.46 1.34
CA HIS A 86 -9.16 13.58 2.52
C HIS A 86 -8.31 13.83 3.76
N GLU A 87 -8.89 14.51 4.73
CA GLU A 87 -8.26 14.80 6.00
C GLU A 87 -7.88 13.53 6.77
N ILE A 88 -6.67 13.52 7.31
CA ILE A 88 -6.18 12.46 8.21
C ILE A 88 -6.43 12.90 9.65
N LEU A 89 -7.36 12.24 10.33
CA LEU A 89 -7.73 12.53 11.72
C LEU A 89 -6.64 12.12 12.70
N ASN A 90 -6.10 10.95 12.51
CA ASN A 90 -5.00 10.38 13.31
C ASN A 90 -4.33 9.23 12.58
N TRP A 91 -3.15 8.84 13.07
CA TRP A 91 -2.40 7.72 12.50
C TRP A 91 -1.49 7.05 13.55
N LYS A 92 -1.10 5.81 13.27
CA LYS A 92 -0.16 5.02 14.05
C LYS A 92 0.86 4.35 13.12
N HIS A 93 2.08 4.21 13.61
CA HIS A 93 3.14 3.41 12.98
C HIS A 93 3.42 2.20 13.87
N ILE A 94 3.25 1.01 13.34
CA ILE A 94 3.35 -0.24 14.08
C ILE A 94 4.46 -1.11 13.51
N ASP A 95 5.37 -1.53 14.38
CA ASP A 95 6.46 -2.43 14.03
C ASP A 95 5.95 -3.85 13.78
N LEU A 96 6.38 -4.45 12.68
CA LEU A 96 6.13 -5.84 12.27
C LEU A 96 7.42 -6.66 12.19
N SER A 97 8.53 -6.16 12.71
CA SER A 97 9.82 -6.82 12.59
C SER A 97 9.79 -8.17 13.31
N TYR A 98 10.09 -9.23 12.57
CA TYR A 98 10.20 -10.60 13.12
C TYR A 98 11.60 -10.88 13.68
N SER A 99 12.61 -10.23 13.11
CA SER A 99 14.01 -10.39 13.49
C SER A 99 14.77 -9.09 13.27
N ALA A 100 15.94 -8.96 13.90
CA ALA A 100 16.81 -7.79 13.76
C ALA A 100 17.37 -7.58 12.34
N HIS A 101 17.23 -8.57 11.43
CA HIS A 101 17.85 -8.50 10.11
C HIS A 101 17.05 -7.71 9.07
N GLN A 102 15.73 -7.62 9.23
CA GLN A 102 14.89 -6.88 8.29
C GLN A 102 13.70 -6.25 9.02
N SER A 103 13.78 -4.95 9.21
CA SER A 103 12.67 -4.19 9.78
C SER A 103 11.49 -4.12 8.81
N ARG A 104 10.29 -4.34 9.33
CA ARG A 104 9.01 -4.23 8.62
C ARG A 104 8.02 -3.49 9.50
N SER A 105 7.09 -2.79 8.89
CA SER A 105 6.04 -2.08 9.62
C SER A 105 4.80 -1.91 8.76
N PHE A 106 3.72 -1.48 9.42
CA PHE A 106 2.61 -0.87 8.72
C PHE A 106 2.28 0.52 9.29
N VAL A 107 1.65 1.31 8.45
CA VAL A 107 1.03 2.58 8.83
C VAL A 107 -0.47 2.41 8.80
N HIS A 108 -1.13 2.79 9.87
CA HIS A 108 -2.58 2.90 9.95
C HIS A 108 -2.96 4.37 10.05
N ALA A 109 -3.83 4.85 9.17
CA ALA A 109 -4.40 6.19 9.18
C ALA A 109 -5.93 6.11 9.19
N ARG A 110 -6.57 6.99 9.95
CA ARG A 110 -8.03 7.17 9.94
C ARG A 110 -8.36 8.46 9.20
N LEU A 111 -9.10 8.35 8.11
CA LEU A 111 -9.52 9.46 7.27
C LEU A 111 -10.97 9.82 7.57
N TRP A 112 -11.25 11.13 7.53
CA TRP A 112 -12.61 11.62 7.51
C TRP A 112 -13.11 11.73 6.07
N ILE A 113 -14.22 11.08 5.76
CA ILE A 113 -14.87 11.13 4.45
C ILE A 113 -16.11 12.02 4.57
N GLU A 114 -15.93 13.28 4.22
CA GLU A 114 -16.91 14.35 4.46
C GLU A 114 -18.28 14.04 3.83
N ASP A 115 -18.30 13.63 2.57
CA ASP A 115 -19.56 13.35 1.84
C ASP A 115 -20.34 12.16 2.44
N GLU A 116 -19.67 11.25 3.12
CA GLU A 116 -20.29 10.05 3.73
C GLU A 116 -20.50 10.21 5.25
N GLN A 117 -19.92 11.26 5.86
CA GLN A 117 -19.89 11.49 7.30
C GLN A 117 -19.38 10.23 8.05
N LYS A 118 -18.34 9.60 7.52
CA LYS A 118 -17.78 8.35 8.02
C LYS A 118 -16.26 8.37 8.10
N VAL A 119 -15.75 7.51 8.96
CA VAL A 119 -14.32 7.24 9.06
C VAL A 119 -13.94 6.07 8.18
N LEU A 120 -12.82 6.20 7.47
CA LEU A 120 -12.17 5.15 6.70
C LEU A 120 -10.81 4.85 7.29
N SER A 121 -10.61 3.62 7.77
CA SER A 121 -9.30 3.11 8.18
C SER A 121 -8.48 2.64 6.97
N LEU A 122 -7.31 3.21 6.80
CA LEU A 122 -6.34 2.84 5.77
C LEU A 122 -5.11 2.19 6.39
N ILE A 123 -4.69 1.06 5.88
CA ILE A 123 -3.46 0.39 6.32
C ILE A 123 -2.56 0.18 5.11
N CYS A 124 -1.33 0.68 5.20
CA CYS A 124 -0.27 0.47 4.22
C CYS A 124 0.84 -0.38 4.82
N THR A 125 1.19 -1.50 4.19
CA THR A 125 2.19 -2.43 4.71
C THR A 125 3.16 -2.95 3.65
N HIS A 126 4.32 -3.42 4.10
CA HIS A 126 5.26 -4.19 3.28
C HIS A 126 5.80 -5.35 4.12
N PHE A 127 5.42 -6.59 3.76
CA PHE A 127 5.77 -7.80 4.50
C PHE A 127 7.17 -8.33 4.17
N GLY A 128 7.69 -9.21 5.02
CA GLY A 128 8.97 -9.87 4.85
C GLY A 128 8.98 -10.94 3.76
N LEU A 129 10.18 -11.32 3.32
CA LEU A 129 10.39 -12.30 2.24
C LEU A 129 10.20 -13.74 2.71
N LYS A 130 10.48 -14.05 3.98
CA LYS A 130 10.39 -15.41 4.50
C LYS A 130 8.94 -15.75 4.90
N ARG A 131 8.55 -16.99 4.69
CA ARG A 131 7.20 -17.46 5.04
C ARG A 131 6.89 -17.29 6.53
N SER A 132 7.84 -17.62 7.41
CA SER A 132 7.66 -17.46 8.86
C SER A 132 7.46 -16.00 9.27
N GLU A 133 8.20 -15.07 8.66
CA GLU A 133 8.02 -13.62 8.86
C GLU A 133 6.61 -13.20 8.48
N ARG A 134 6.14 -13.57 7.28
CA ARG A 134 4.80 -13.22 6.80
C ARG A 134 3.68 -13.79 7.67
N GLN A 135 3.84 -15.03 8.15
CA GLN A 135 2.86 -15.64 9.05
C GLN A 135 2.77 -14.87 10.38
N PHE A 136 3.89 -14.53 10.98
CA PHE A 136 3.95 -13.70 12.18
C PHE A 136 3.33 -12.32 11.93
N GLN A 137 3.74 -11.64 10.86
CA GLN A 137 3.26 -10.31 10.50
C GLN A 137 1.76 -10.29 10.22
N ALA A 138 1.23 -11.33 9.58
CA ALA A 138 -0.20 -11.47 9.35
C ALA A 138 -0.99 -11.61 10.67
N VAL A 139 -0.46 -12.36 11.64
CA VAL A 139 -1.08 -12.49 12.96
C VAL A 139 -1.09 -11.15 13.69
N VAL A 140 0.07 -10.47 13.78
CA VAL A 140 0.18 -9.17 14.45
C VAL A 140 -0.76 -8.13 13.83
N LEU A 141 -0.80 -8.08 12.49
CA LEU A 141 -1.70 -7.15 11.78
C LEU A 141 -3.17 -7.50 12.01
N ALA A 142 -3.55 -8.78 11.98
CA ALA A 142 -4.93 -9.20 12.23
C ALA A 142 -5.36 -8.89 13.67
N ASP A 143 -4.50 -9.15 14.64
CA ASP A 143 -4.76 -8.84 16.06
C ASP A 143 -4.89 -7.33 16.28
N TYR A 144 -4.07 -6.52 15.61
CA TYR A 144 -4.20 -5.07 15.62
C TYR A 144 -5.56 -4.62 15.05
N ILE A 145 -5.96 -5.12 13.89
CA ILE A 145 -7.26 -4.78 13.27
C ILE A 145 -8.42 -5.17 14.18
N GLN A 146 -8.34 -6.33 14.83
CA GLN A 146 -9.39 -6.83 15.72
C GLN A 146 -9.53 -6.02 17.01
N ASN A 147 -8.41 -5.52 17.55
CA ASN A 147 -8.39 -4.86 18.86
C ASN A 147 -8.46 -3.33 18.79
N GLU A 148 -7.96 -2.72 17.70
CA GLU A 148 -7.77 -1.27 17.59
C GLU A 148 -8.72 -0.59 16.59
N ILE A 149 -9.40 -1.36 15.73
CA ILE A 149 -10.33 -0.81 14.73
C ILE A 149 -11.72 -1.35 14.99
N ASP A 150 -12.70 -0.44 15.15
CA ASP A 150 -14.09 -0.84 15.36
C ASP A 150 -14.54 -1.80 14.25
N LYS A 151 -15.29 -2.83 14.65
CA LYS A 151 -15.78 -3.85 13.72
C LYS A 151 -16.68 -3.31 12.61
N ASN A 152 -17.37 -2.19 12.86
CA ASN A 152 -18.25 -1.50 11.91
C ASN A 152 -17.50 -0.44 11.09
N GLU A 153 -16.24 -0.13 11.44
CA GLU A 153 -15.43 0.82 10.69
C GLU A 153 -14.96 0.19 9.38
N ALA A 154 -15.10 0.96 8.30
CA ALA A 154 -14.62 0.55 6.98
C ALA A 154 -13.10 0.50 6.97
N VAL A 155 -12.53 -0.55 6.36
CA VAL A 155 -11.08 -0.77 6.32
C VAL A 155 -10.63 -1.03 4.90
N VAL A 156 -9.53 -0.39 4.51
CA VAL A 156 -8.72 -0.73 3.32
C VAL A 156 -7.31 -1.08 3.79
N LEU A 157 -6.87 -2.26 3.44
CA LEU A 157 -5.51 -2.73 3.67
C LEU A 157 -4.85 -2.98 2.31
N GLY A 158 -3.75 -2.27 2.02
CA GLY A 158 -3.00 -2.45 0.78
C GLY A 158 -1.51 -2.51 1.00
N GLY A 159 -0.80 -3.16 0.07
CA GLY A 159 0.65 -3.23 0.13
C GLY A 159 1.27 -4.41 -0.61
N ASP A 160 2.57 -4.54 -0.44
CA ASP A 160 3.35 -5.69 -0.89
C ASP A 160 3.43 -6.71 0.25
N PHE A 161 2.73 -7.83 0.08
CA PHE A 161 2.68 -8.91 1.07
C PHE A 161 3.76 -9.96 0.86
N ASN A 162 4.52 -9.89 -0.25
CA ASN A 162 5.50 -10.91 -0.60
C ASN A 162 4.95 -12.36 -0.51
N ASP A 163 3.61 -12.50 -0.66
CA ASP A 163 2.90 -13.76 -0.48
C ASP A 163 2.82 -14.56 -1.79
N TRP A 164 3.92 -15.16 -2.16
CA TRP A 164 4.09 -15.96 -3.39
C TRP A 164 3.07 -17.08 -3.57
N ARG A 165 2.46 -17.55 -2.47
CA ARG A 165 1.56 -18.72 -2.47
C ARG A 165 0.09 -18.36 -2.23
N GLY A 166 -0.22 -17.11 -1.88
CA GLY A 166 -1.57 -16.66 -1.57
C GLY A 166 -2.14 -17.22 -0.26
N GLU A 167 -1.26 -17.52 0.72
CA GLU A 167 -1.64 -18.16 1.99
C GLU A 167 -2.35 -17.19 2.95
N ILE A 168 -2.05 -15.89 2.87
CA ILE A 168 -2.52 -14.87 3.82
C ILE A 168 -4.00 -14.49 3.58
N THR A 169 -4.49 -14.57 2.35
CA THR A 169 -5.83 -14.08 2.00
C THR A 169 -6.93 -14.78 2.78
N GLN A 170 -6.88 -16.11 2.86
CA GLN A 170 -7.90 -16.86 3.62
C GLN A 170 -7.81 -16.57 5.11
N PHE A 171 -6.60 -16.39 5.64
CA PHE A 171 -6.39 -16.04 7.04
C PHE A 171 -7.06 -14.70 7.39
N PHE A 172 -6.83 -13.64 6.59
CA PHE A 172 -7.47 -12.34 6.83
C PHE A 172 -8.99 -12.39 6.67
N LYS A 173 -9.50 -13.16 5.70
CA LYS A 173 -10.94 -13.32 5.51
C LYS A 173 -11.61 -13.94 6.74
N THR A 174 -11.03 -15.00 7.29
CA THR A 174 -11.59 -15.71 8.45
C THR A 174 -11.37 -15.00 9.78
N ARG A 175 -10.21 -14.32 9.95
CA ARG A 175 -9.82 -13.72 11.23
C ARG A 175 -10.44 -12.35 11.46
N VAL A 176 -10.48 -11.49 10.41
CA VAL A 176 -10.85 -10.07 10.53
C VAL A 176 -11.85 -9.60 9.47
N GLY A 177 -12.44 -10.51 8.69
CA GLY A 177 -13.47 -10.20 7.71
C GLY A 177 -13.01 -9.42 6.48
N LEU A 178 -11.72 -9.41 6.18
CA LEU A 178 -11.17 -8.71 5.03
C LEU A 178 -11.32 -9.55 3.74
N SER A 179 -11.92 -8.97 2.71
CA SER A 179 -12.06 -9.56 1.37
C SER A 179 -10.99 -9.01 0.43
N GLU A 180 -10.28 -9.89 -0.28
CA GLU A 180 -9.28 -9.47 -1.28
C GLU A 180 -9.98 -9.14 -2.60
N VAL A 181 -9.84 -7.88 -3.06
CA VAL A 181 -10.68 -7.30 -4.11
C VAL A 181 -10.56 -8.01 -5.47
N PHE A 182 -9.36 -8.44 -5.86
CA PHE A 182 -9.17 -9.13 -7.15
C PHE A 182 -9.67 -10.59 -7.10
N LYS A 183 -9.44 -11.27 -5.99
CA LYS A 183 -9.89 -12.66 -5.82
C LYS A 183 -11.40 -12.75 -5.75
N GLU A 184 -12.07 -11.83 -5.07
CA GLU A 184 -13.54 -11.76 -5.03
C GLU A 184 -14.12 -11.42 -6.42
N THR A 185 -13.50 -10.50 -7.18
CA THR A 185 -13.99 -10.07 -8.49
C THR A 185 -13.66 -11.07 -9.61
N TYR A 186 -12.44 -11.61 -9.63
CA TYR A 186 -11.91 -12.36 -10.77
C TYR A 186 -11.54 -13.81 -10.45
N GLY A 187 -11.78 -14.28 -9.20
CA GLY A 187 -11.41 -15.62 -8.75
C GLY A 187 -9.90 -15.84 -8.58
N ARG A 188 -9.08 -14.81 -8.76
CA ARG A 188 -7.61 -14.89 -8.71
C ARG A 188 -7.00 -13.57 -8.26
N HIS A 189 -5.82 -13.63 -7.62
CA HIS A 189 -5.06 -12.46 -7.24
C HIS A 189 -4.48 -11.72 -8.46
N ALA A 190 -4.24 -10.41 -8.30
CA ALA A 190 -3.60 -9.58 -9.31
C ALA A 190 -2.12 -9.95 -9.48
N LYS A 191 -1.69 -10.22 -10.70
CA LYS A 191 -0.26 -10.37 -11.00
C LYS A 191 0.36 -8.99 -11.21
N SER A 192 1.29 -8.61 -10.33
CA SER A 192 1.92 -7.30 -10.29
C SER A 192 3.43 -7.34 -10.51
N TYR A 193 4.08 -8.49 -10.28
CA TYR A 193 5.54 -8.64 -10.29
C TYR A 193 6.01 -9.76 -11.24
N PRO A 194 7.15 -9.63 -11.93
CA PRO A 194 7.84 -8.36 -12.22
C PRO A 194 7.03 -7.52 -13.24
N ALA A 195 7.10 -6.19 -13.13
CA ALA A 195 6.26 -5.26 -13.90
C ALA A 195 6.26 -5.48 -15.41
N VAL A 196 7.39 -5.88 -15.98
CA VAL A 196 7.55 -6.10 -17.43
C VAL A 196 6.75 -7.30 -17.93
N LYS A 197 6.76 -8.41 -17.16
CA LYS A 197 6.02 -9.64 -17.46
C LYS A 197 5.44 -10.16 -16.14
N PRO A 198 4.28 -9.67 -15.71
CA PRO A 198 3.71 -10.01 -14.41
C PRO A 198 3.38 -11.50 -14.31
N LEU A 199 4.07 -12.20 -13.44
CA LEU A 199 3.92 -13.63 -13.18
C LEU A 199 3.42 -13.91 -11.77
N PHE A 200 3.84 -13.09 -10.80
CA PHE A 200 3.55 -13.26 -9.38
C PHE A 200 2.61 -12.19 -8.88
N ALA A 201 1.79 -12.59 -7.92
CA ALA A 201 0.84 -11.73 -7.26
C ALA A 201 1.35 -11.43 -5.85
N LEU A 202 2.22 -10.45 -5.69
CA LEU A 202 2.83 -10.07 -4.41
C LEU A 202 2.04 -8.98 -3.70
N ASP A 203 1.52 -8.05 -4.50
CA ASP A 203 0.72 -6.92 -4.03
C ASP A 203 -0.74 -7.35 -3.85
N ARG A 204 -1.41 -6.85 -2.80
CA ARG A 204 -2.80 -7.14 -2.47
C ARG A 204 -3.53 -5.89 -2.04
N MET A 205 -4.84 -5.90 -2.25
CA MET A 205 -5.76 -4.94 -1.66
C MET A 205 -6.94 -5.69 -1.02
N TYR A 206 -7.15 -5.42 0.25
CA TYR A 206 -8.23 -6.00 1.04
C TYR A 206 -9.17 -4.91 1.52
N VAL A 207 -10.46 -5.23 1.63
CA VAL A 207 -11.49 -4.32 2.13
C VAL A 207 -12.42 -5.01 3.12
N ARG A 208 -12.96 -4.23 4.06
CA ARG A 208 -14.05 -4.59 4.96
C ARG A 208 -15.01 -3.42 5.08
N GLY A 209 -16.32 -3.67 5.05
CA GLY A 209 -17.35 -2.64 5.21
C GLY A 209 -17.48 -1.67 4.03
N LEU A 210 -17.02 -2.08 2.83
CA LEU A 210 -17.08 -1.29 1.60
C LEU A 210 -17.47 -2.20 0.43
N GLU A 211 -18.28 -1.65 -0.47
CA GLU A 211 -18.42 -2.19 -1.82
C GLU A 211 -17.22 -1.78 -2.66
N PHE A 212 -16.86 -2.59 -3.64
CA PHE A 212 -15.73 -2.29 -4.52
C PHE A 212 -16.03 -2.63 -5.96
N GLU A 213 -15.52 -1.79 -6.84
CA GLU A 213 -15.72 -1.92 -8.28
C GLU A 213 -14.38 -1.78 -9.02
N LYS A 214 -14.32 -2.40 -10.19
CA LYS A 214 -13.23 -2.24 -11.17
C LYS A 214 -11.81 -2.36 -10.58
N PRO A 215 -11.51 -3.40 -9.78
CA PRO A 215 -10.12 -3.61 -9.39
C PRO A 215 -9.27 -3.83 -10.65
N ARG A 216 -8.18 -3.07 -10.77
CA ARG A 216 -7.34 -3.04 -11.96
C ARG A 216 -5.86 -2.96 -11.65
N VAL A 217 -5.07 -3.64 -12.46
CA VAL A 217 -3.62 -3.49 -12.48
C VAL A 217 -3.28 -2.45 -13.55
N LEU A 218 -2.58 -1.37 -13.16
CA LEU A 218 -2.15 -0.35 -14.11
C LEU A 218 -0.88 -0.82 -14.81
N LYS A 219 -0.98 -1.15 -16.10
CA LYS A 219 0.05 -1.89 -16.85
C LYS A 219 0.46 -1.30 -18.19
N ASP A 220 0.10 -0.05 -18.46
CA ASP A 220 0.61 0.63 -19.65
C ASP A 220 2.13 0.84 -19.60
N ALA A 221 2.71 1.30 -20.70
CA ALA A 221 4.16 1.37 -20.85
C ALA A 221 4.85 2.23 -19.79
N GLY A 222 4.20 3.29 -19.32
CA GLY A 222 4.74 4.18 -18.29
C GLY A 222 4.93 3.47 -16.95
N TRP A 223 3.92 2.76 -16.48
CA TRP A 223 3.99 2.02 -15.22
C TRP A 223 5.02 0.89 -15.25
N ARG A 224 5.13 0.16 -16.39
CA ARG A 224 6.09 -0.95 -16.56
C ARG A 224 7.56 -0.55 -16.43
N GLY A 225 7.88 0.70 -16.73
CA GLY A 225 9.26 1.21 -16.65
C GLY A 225 9.62 1.84 -15.30
N SER A 226 8.61 2.17 -14.50
CA SER A 226 8.77 3.03 -13.34
C SER A 226 9.07 2.32 -12.02
N SER A 227 8.82 1.01 -11.94
CA SER A 227 9.14 0.14 -10.80
C SER A 227 9.23 -1.29 -11.29
N ASP A 228 9.74 -2.20 -10.48
CA ASP A 228 9.67 -3.64 -10.73
C ASP A 228 8.31 -4.24 -10.33
N HIS A 229 7.43 -3.49 -9.67
CA HIS A 229 6.03 -3.82 -9.43
C HIS A 229 5.09 -3.01 -10.33
N LEU A 230 3.85 -3.48 -10.51
CA LEU A 230 2.74 -2.73 -11.11
C LEU A 230 1.77 -2.28 -10.02
N PRO A 231 1.23 -1.05 -10.12
CA PRO A 231 0.27 -0.57 -9.14
C PRO A 231 -1.08 -1.27 -9.29
N LEU A 232 -1.73 -1.46 -8.14
CA LEU A 232 -3.10 -1.92 -8.03
C LEU A 232 -4.02 -0.73 -7.74
N ALA A 233 -5.18 -0.69 -8.37
CA ALA A 233 -6.18 0.35 -8.12
C ALA A 233 -7.57 -0.27 -7.99
N VAL A 234 -8.42 0.35 -7.15
CA VAL A 234 -9.80 -0.05 -6.91
C VAL A 234 -10.66 1.18 -6.62
N ASP A 235 -11.91 1.14 -7.04
CA ASP A 235 -12.92 2.14 -6.75
C ASP A 235 -13.83 1.58 -5.63
N LEU A 236 -14.05 2.34 -4.55
CA LEU A 236 -14.71 1.93 -3.32
C LEU A 236 -15.95 2.77 -3.04
N ARG A 237 -16.99 2.16 -2.43
CA ARG A 237 -18.20 2.83 -1.93
C ARG A 237 -18.55 2.35 -0.54
N PHE A 238 -19.08 3.27 0.29
CA PHE A 238 -19.64 2.94 1.62
C PHE A 238 -21.00 2.29 1.53
#